data_7a4adabcbbcd1e636c11a35760b1f5f2
#
_entry.id   7a4adabcbbcd1e636c11a35760b1f5f2
#
_cell.length_a   1.000
_cell.length_b   1.000
_cell.length_c   1.000
_cell.angle_alpha   90.00
_cell.angle_beta   90.00
_cell.angle_gamma   90.00
#
_symmetry.space_group_name_H-M   'P 1'
#
loop_
_entity.id
_entity.type
_entity.pdbx_description
1 polymer ?
#
loop_
_entity_poly.entity_id
_entity_poly.type
_entity_poly.pdbx_seq_one_letter_code
_entity_poly.pdbx_strand_id
1 'polypeptide(L)'
;MLQAWEKHYIEMEMNRTDIFSQAAEMHYGFESIHPFSDGNGRVGRLLLNIHFLKHNWGFINILPHERSSYLDALEISHQNGVTKLKEFLEINMARSLIFMLDMIGSEEDKLLTLKEATKVSGTDHSSKYLALRINQGELPGIRLNSMWETSPAAIWLYQEIMDKE
;
A
#
# COMPACT_ATOMS: atom_id res chain seq x y z
N MET A 1 -17.92 -23.43 -4.53
CA MET A 1 -17.47 -22.10 -4.05
C MET A 1 -16.16 -21.68 -4.70
N LEU A 2 -15.06 -22.43 -4.61
CA LEU A 2 -13.77 -22.05 -5.23
C LEU A 2 -13.86 -21.82 -6.75
N GLN A 3 -14.53 -22.69 -7.50
CA GLN A 3 -14.70 -22.53 -8.95
C GLN A 3 -15.47 -21.24 -9.32
N ALA A 4 -16.46 -20.86 -8.52
CA ALA A 4 -17.20 -19.59 -8.74
C ALA A 4 -16.33 -18.37 -8.42
N TRP A 5 -15.50 -18.44 -7.39
CA TRP A 5 -14.52 -17.43 -7.04
C TRP A 5 -13.46 -17.26 -8.15
N GLU A 6 -12.90 -18.36 -8.65
CA GLU A 6 -11.94 -18.35 -9.76
C GLU A 6 -12.55 -17.73 -11.03
N LYS A 7 -13.78 -18.14 -11.39
CA LYS A 7 -14.48 -17.58 -12.54
C LYS A 7 -14.70 -16.08 -12.39
N HIS A 8 -15.13 -15.61 -11.22
CA HIS A 8 -15.31 -14.20 -10.93
C HIS A 8 -14.00 -13.40 -11.07
N TYR A 9 -12.89 -13.94 -10.56
CA TYR A 9 -11.57 -13.32 -10.73
C TYR A 9 -11.18 -13.18 -12.21
N ILE A 10 -11.38 -14.22 -13.02
CA ILE A 10 -11.11 -14.18 -14.46
C ILE A 10 -11.99 -13.14 -15.16
N GLU A 11 -13.27 -13.04 -14.80
CA GLU A 11 -14.19 -12.03 -15.36
C GLU A 11 -13.75 -10.60 -15.03
N MET A 12 -13.28 -10.34 -13.81
CA MET A 12 -12.72 -9.04 -13.44
C MET A 12 -11.48 -8.68 -14.26
N GLU A 13 -10.58 -9.63 -14.52
CA GLU A 13 -9.41 -9.43 -15.38
C GLU A 13 -9.81 -9.08 -16.81
N MET A 14 -10.78 -9.80 -17.39
CA MET A 14 -11.28 -9.56 -18.73
C MET A 14 -11.94 -8.18 -18.88
N ASN A 15 -12.65 -7.73 -17.86
CA ASN A 15 -13.32 -6.43 -17.81
C ASN A 15 -12.39 -5.26 -17.48
N ARG A 16 -11.08 -5.50 -17.29
CA ARG A 16 -10.08 -4.50 -16.94
C ARG A 16 -10.47 -3.68 -15.70
N THR A 17 -11.07 -4.33 -14.71
CA THR A 17 -11.33 -3.72 -13.41
C THR A 17 -10.01 -3.21 -12.81
N ASP A 18 -10.06 -2.15 -12.04
CA ASP A 18 -8.88 -1.62 -11.33
C ASP A 18 -8.18 -2.71 -10.50
N ILE A 19 -6.85 -2.76 -10.59
CA ILE A 19 -6.00 -3.82 -10.02
C ILE A 19 -6.20 -3.98 -8.51
N PHE A 20 -6.32 -2.87 -7.79
CA PHE A 20 -6.53 -2.92 -6.33
C PHE A 20 -7.94 -3.37 -5.96
N SER A 21 -8.94 -3.00 -6.77
CA SER A 21 -10.29 -3.53 -6.63
C SER A 21 -10.33 -5.03 -6.87
N GLN A 22 -9.66 -5.53 -7.92
CA GLN A 22 -9.52 -6.96 -8.19
C GLN A 22 -8.82 -7.68 -7.03
N ALA A 23 -7.72 -7.11 -6.52
CA ALA A 23 -6.98 -7.65 -5.38
C ALA A 23 -7.85 -7.78 -4.14
N ALA A 24 -8.61 -6.74 -3.82
CA ALA A 24 -9.49 -6.72 -2.65
C ALA A 24 -10.64 -7.72 -2.76
N GLU A 25 -11.32 -7.78 -3.90
CA GLU A 25 -12.42 -8.74 -4.17
C GLU A 25 -11.91 -10.20 -4.15
N MET A 26 -10.81 -10.45 -4.83
CA MET A 26 -10.18 -11.77 -4.89
C MET A 26 -9.78 -12.24 -3.49
N HIS A 27 -9.12 -11.39 -2.73
CA HIS A 27 -8.61 -11.71 -1.41
C HIS A 27 -9.75 -11.91 -0.40
N TYR A 28 -10.72 -10.98 -0.36
CA TYR A 28 -11.90 -11.10 0.49
C TYR A 28 -12.71 -12.37 0.17
N GLY A 29 -12.94 -12.64 -1.12
CA GLY A 29 -13.65 -13.85 -1.56
C GLY A 29 -12.97 -15.12 -1.11
N PHE A 30 -11.64 -15.22 -1.22
CA PHE A 30 -10.87 -16.35 -0.75
C PHE A 30 -10.95 -16.54 0.77
N GLU A 31 -10.73 -15.47 1.54
CA GLU A 31 -10.82 -15.51 3.00
C GLU A 31 -12.23 -15.86 3.49
N SER A 32 -13.28 -15.45 2.77
CA SER A 32 -14.67 -15.77 3.09
C SER A 32 -15.02 -17.25 2.81
N ILE A 33 -14.43 -17.85 1.79
CA ILE A 33 -14.62 -19.29 1.45
C ILE A 33 -13.91 -20.17 2.48
N HIS A 34 -12.75 -19.75 2.95
CA HIS A 34 -11.93 -20.42 3.97
C HIS A 34 -11.71 -21.94 3.66
N PRO A 35 -11.13 -22.28 2.48
CA PRO A 35 -11.21 -23.63 1.94
C PRO A 35 -10.37 -24.69 2.67
N PHE A 36 -9.41 -24.28 3.50
CA PHE A 36 -8.51 -25.19 4.20
C PHE A 36 -8.80 -25.22 5.70
N SER A 37 -8.45 -26.33 6.35
CA SER A 37 -8.57 -26.45 7.81
C SER A 37 -7.60 -25.55 8.58
N ASP A 38 -6.45 -25.19 7.96
CA ASP A 38 -5.46 -24.24 8.49
C ASP A 38 -4.72 -23.55 7.33
N GLY A 39 -4.14 -22.39 7.59
CA GLY A 39 -3.27 -21.69 6.66
C GLY A 39 -3.98 -20.81 5.63
N ASN A 40 -5.31 -20.64 5.70
CA ASN A 40 -6.05 -19.82 4.73
C ASN A 40 -5.48 -18.41 4.62
N GLY A 41 -5.25 -17.71 5.70
CA GLY A 41 -4.67 -16.37 5.65
C GLY A 41 -3.24 -16.31 5.08
N ARG A 42 -2.44 -17.39 5.18
CA ARG A 42 -1.13 -17.50 4.51
C ARG A 42 -1.29 -17.64 3.01
N VAL A 43 -2.19 -18.54 2.60
CA VAL A 43 -2.49 -18.78 1.17
C VAL A 43 -3.15 -17.54 0.56
N GLY A 44 -4.12 -16.93 1.25
CA GLY A 44 -4.78 -15.70 0.78
C GLY A 44 -3.78 -14.57 0.52
N ARG A 45 -2.83 -14.32 1.44
CA ARG A 45 -1.77 -13.31 1.23
C ARG A 45 -0.77 -13.70 0.13
N LEU A 46 -0.51 -15.00 -0.06
CA LEU A 46 0.31 -15.46 -1.19
C LEU A 46 -0.37 -15.19 -2.52
N LEU A 47 -1.66 -15.53 -2.65
CA LEU A 47 -2.46 -15.25 -3.84
C LEU A 47 -2.53 -13.75 -4.13
N LEU A 48 -2.71 -12.93 -3.10
CA LEU A 48 -2.70 -11.49 -3.20
C LEU A 48 -1.38 -10.96 -3.78
N ASN A 49 -0.24 -11.45 -3.31
CA ASN A 49 1.06 -11.07 -3.83
C ASN A 49 1.31 -11.59 -5.26
N ILE A 50 0.84 -12.80 -5.59
CA ILE A 50 0.88 -13.32 -6.97
C ILE A 50 0.09 -12.41 -7.91
N HIS A 51 -1.11 -11.93 -7.49
CA HIS A 51 -1.91 -10.98 -8.26
C HIS A 51 -1.12 -9.70 -8.55
N PHE A 52 -0.56 -9.06 -7.54
CA PHE A 52 0.22 -7.84 -7.72
C PHE A 52 1.44 -8.04 -8.63
N LEU A 53 2.23 -9.11 -8.42
CA LEU A 53 3.38 -9.42 -9.26
C LEU A 53 3.00 -9.69 -10.71
N LYS A 54 1.88 -10.36 -10.97
CA LYS A 54 1.34 -10.59 -12.31
C LYS A 54 1.05 -9.27 -13.05
N HIS A 55 0.67 -8.24 -12.32
CA HIS A 55 0.38 -6.91 -12.84
C HIS A 55 1.56 -5.93 -12.77
N ASN A 56 2.79 -6.44 -12.60
CA ASN A 56 4.02 -5.66 -12.50
C ASN A 56 4.07 -4.67 -11.33
N TRP A 57 3.33 -4.95 -10.27
CA TRP A 57 3.45 -4.28 -8.99
C TRP A 57 4.44 -5.00 -8.08
N GLY A 58 4.89 -4.32 -7.03
CA GLY A 58 5.66 -4.95 -5.95
C GLY A 58 4.82 -5.92 -5.12
N PHE A 59 5.43 -6.49 -4.10
CA PHE A 59 4.70 -7.29 -3.11
C PHE A 59 4.35 -6.44 -1.89
N ILE A 60 3.28 -6.79 -1.21
CA ILE A 60 2.90 -6.20 0.08
C ILE A 60 3.23 -7.15 1.23
N ASN A 61 3.57 -6.56 2.36
CA ASN A 61 3.75 -7.29 3.62
C ASN A 61 2.91 -6.64 4.71
N ILE A 62 1.93 -7.37 5.22
CA ILE A 62 1.08 -6.91 6.33
C ILE A 62 1.86 -7.12 7.63
N LEU A 63 2.30 -6.03 8.23
CA LEU A 63 3.12 -6.06 9.43
C LEU A 63 2.29 -6.43 10.68
N PRO A 64 2.92 -7.00 11.73
CA PRO A 64 2.20 -7.44 12.94
C PRO A 64 1.35 -6.34 13.58
N HIS A 65 1.81 -5.10 13.59
CA HIS A 65 1.07 -3.97 14.16
C HIS A 65 -0.10 -3.49 13.28
N GLU A 66 -0.18 -3.91 12.02
CA GLU A 66 -1.28 -3.61 11.09
C GLU A 66 -2.36 -4.69 11.07
N ARG A 67 -2.11 -5.80 11.77
CA ARG A 67 -3.02 -6.93 11.76
C ARG A 67 -4.45 -6.55 12.18
N SER A 68 -4.61 -5.69 13.17
CA SER A 68 -5.92 -5.21 13.61
C SER A 68 -6.64 -4.49 12.47
N SER A 69 -5.99 -3.49 11.86
CA SER A 69 -6.58 -2.72 10.75
C SER A 69 -6.91 -3.59 9.53
N TYR A 70 -6.10 -4.60 9.26
CA TYR A 70 -6.36 -5.58 8.21
C TYR A 70 -7.62 -6.41 8.51
N LEU A 71 -7.76 -6.93 9.73
CA LEU A 71 -8.93 -7.71 10.13
C LEU A 71 -10.20 -6.86 10.15
N ASP A 72 -10.11 -5.62 10.62
CA ASP A 72 -11.21 -4.65 10.59
C ASP A 72 -11.64 -4.36 9.14
N ALA A 73 -10.70 -4.21 8.20
CA ALA A 73 -10.99 -4.00 6.79
C ALA A 73 -11.70 -5.22 6.16
N LEU A 74 -11.30 -6.45 6.52
CA LEU A 74 -11.98 -7.67 6.10
C LEU A 74 -13.40 -7.77 6.68
N GLU A 75 -13.58 -7.47 7.94
CA GLU A 75 -14.89 -7.50 8.62
C GLU A 75 -15.85 -6.47 7.99
N ILE A 76 -15.38 -5.24 7.76
CA ILE A 76 -16.17 -4.20 7.09
C ILE A 76 -16.57 -4.64 5.68
N SER A 77 -15.68 -5.36 4.97
CA SER A 77 -15.97 -5.87 3.63
C SER A 77 -17.14 -6.84 3.58
N HIS A 78 -17.42 -7.52 4.68
CA HIS A 78 -18.57 -8.42 4.78
C HIS A 78 -19.93 -7.69 4.67
N GLN A 79 -19.99 -6.43 5.10
CA GLN A 79 -21.24 -5.66 5.16
C GLN A 79 -21.31 -4.55 4.11
N ASN A 80 -20.17 -3.93 3.80
CA ASN A 80 -20.11 -2.67 3.06
C ASN A 80 -19.28 -2.75 1.76
N GLY A 81 -18.91 -3.97 1.30
CA GLY A 81 -18.05 -4.15 0.16
C GLY A 81 -16.58 -3.84 0.44
N VAL A 82 -15.71 -4.11 -0.53
CA VAL A 82 -14.26 -4.19 -0.35
C VAL A 82 -13.50 -2.86 -0.35
N THR A 83 -14.18 -1.72 -0.33
CA THR A 83 -13.55 -0.40 -0.42
C THR A 83 -12.47 -0.18 0.66
N LYS A 84 -12.78 -0.55 1.91
CA LYS A 84 -11.81 -0.41 3.02
C LYS A 84 -10.63 -1.35 2.89
N LEU A 85 -10.83 -2.55 2.40
CA LEU A 85 -9.75 -3.48 2.12
C LEU A 85 -8.88 -2.98 0.97
N LYS A 86 -9.48 -2.44 -0.08
CA LYS A 86 -8.77 -1.78 -1.19
C LYS A 86 -7.87 -0.65 -0.68
N GLU A 87 -8.42 0.31 0.08
CA GLU A 87 -7.66 1.41 0.69
C GLU A 87 -6.47 0.89 1.54
N PHE A 88 -6.71 -0.15 2.33
CA PHE A 88 -5.66 -0.79 3.12
C PHE A 88 -4.54 -1.36 2.24
N LEU A 89 -4.89 -2.04 1.14
CA LEU A 89 -3.92 -2.60 0.20
C LEU A 89 -3.13 -1.52 -0.55
N GLU A 90 -3.78 -0.44 -0.96
CA GLU A 90 -3.13 0.73 -1.61
C GLU A 90 -2.08 1.37 -0.70
N ILE A 91 -2.42 1.61 0.57
CA ILE A 91 -1.50 2.17 1.57
C ILE A 91 -0.30 1.23 1.79
N ASN A 92 -0.56 -0.08 1.90
CA ASN A 92 0.50 -1.08 2.08
C ASN A 92 1.42 -1.20 0.86
N MET A 93 0.87 -1.09 -0.34
CA MET A 93 1.66 -1.08 -1.58
C MET A 93 2.53 0.18 -1.65
N ALA A 94 1.98 1.36 -1.38
CA ALA A 94 2.73 2.62 -1.36
C ALA A 94 3.92 2.53 -0.39
N ARG A 95 3.70 2.00 0.82
CA ARG A 95 4.78 1.77 1.80
C ARG A 95 5.83 0.79 1.27
N SER A 96 5.42 -0.31 0.66
CA SER A 96 6.35 -1.29 0.10
C SER A 96 7.22 -0.71 -1.00
N LEU A 97 6.64 0.13 -1.87
CA LEU A 97 7.37 0.82 -2.92
C LEU A 97 8.37 1.84 -2.36
N ILE A 98 8.01 2.58 -1.31
CA ILE A 98 8.92 3.50 -0.62
C ILE A 98 10.12 2.73 -0.05
N PHE A 99 9.91 1.58 0.59
CA PHE A 99 11.01 0.73 1.08
C PHE A 99 11.87 0.17 -0.06
N MET A 100 11.26 -0.22 -1.17
CA MET A 100 12.01 -0.67 -2.34
C MET A 100 12.91 0.44 -2.88
N LEU A 101 12.40 1.67 -3.00
CA LEU A 101 13.19 2.83 -3.42
C LEU A 101 14.34 3.11 -2.46
N ASP A 102 14.10 3.05 -1.14
CA ASP A 102 15.16 3.20 -0.14
C ASP A 102 16.27 2.14 -0.29
N MET A 103 15.91 0.90 -0.66
CA MET A 103 16.87 -0.20 -0.78
C MET A 103 17.69 -0.17 -2.08
N ILE A 104 17.04 0.12 -3.21
CA ILE A 104 17.63 -0.06 -4.56
C ILE A 104 17.71 1.23 -5.38
N GLY A 105 17.10 2.32 -4.90
CA GLY A 105 17.14 3.63 -5.54
C GLY A 105 18.48 4.35 -5.37
N SER A 106 18.53 5.61 -5.82
CA SER A 106 19.68 6.50 -5.67
C SER A 106 19.82 7.01 -4.22
N GLU A 107 20.88 7.75 -3.94
CA GLU A 107 21.04 8.42 -2.63
C GLU A 107 19.89 9.42 -2.33
N GLU A 108 19.26 9.95 -3.37
CA GLU A 108 18.13 10.87 -3.27
C GLU A 108 16.83 10.19 -2.84
N ASP A 109 16.74 8.88 -3.06
CA ASP A 109 15.60 8.03 -2.69
C ASP A 109 15.70 7.49 -1.25
N LYS A 110 16.85 7.65 -0.60
CA LYS A 110 17.07 7.17 0.77
C LYS A 110 16.13 7.82 1.78
N LEU A 111 15.56 6.99 2.63
CA LEU A 111 14.72 7.46 3.73
C LEU A 111 15.57 8.17 4.79
N LEU A 112 15.17 9.38 5.10
CA LEU A 112 15.79 10.25 6.09
C LEU A 112 14.72 10.76 7.06
N THR A 113 15.14 11.09 8.28
CA THR A 113 14.24 11.84 9.17
C THR A 113 13.81 13.15 8.51
N LEU A 114 12.63 13.65 8.84
CA LEU A 114 12.14 14.91 8.21
C LEU A 114 13.12 16.06 8.36
N LYS A 115 13.86 16.11 9.46
CA LYS A 115 14.86 17.16 9.71
C LYS A 115 16.06 17.05 8.74
N GLU A 116 16.52 15.84 8.49
CA GLU A 116 17.62 15.56 7.55
C GLU A 116 17.17 15.75 6.11
N ALA A 117 16.01 15.19 5.76
CA ALA A 117 15.42 15.33 4.42
C ALA A 117 15.18 16.79 4.04
N THR A 118 14.66 17.62 4.96
CA THR A 118 14.52 19.08 4.77
C THR A 118 15.86 19.74 4.46
N LYS A 119 16.92 19.36 5.19
CA LYS A 119 18.25 19.94 4.99
C LYS A 119 18.87 19.53 3.66
N VAL A 120 18.73 18.25 3.29
CA VAL A 120 19.31 17.71 2.04
C VAL A 120 18.56 18.20 0.81
N SER A 121 17.22 18.25 0.88
CA SER A 121 16.40 18.75 -0.25
C SER A 121 16.49 20.25 -0.46
N GLY A 122 16.93 21.02 0.54
CA GLY A 122 16.98 22.48 0.48
C GLY A 122 15.60 23.15 0.46
N THR A 123 14.55 22.44 0.85
CA THR A 123 13.18 22.97 0.89
C THR A 123 13.01 24.03 2.00
N ASP A 124 12.22 25.06 1.76
CA ASP A 124 11.81 26.05 2.76
C ASP A 124 10.71 25.54 3.71
N HIS A 125 10.15 24.38 3.44
CA HIS A 125 9.10 23.78 4.25
C HIS A 125 9.64 23.25 5.59
N SER A 126 8.92 23.53 6.67
CA SER A 126 9.27 22.98 7.98
C SER A 126 8.97 21.48 8.08
N SER A 127 9.71 20.76 8.94
CA SER A 127 9.44 19.32 9.22
C SER A 127 8.00 19.06 9.70
N LYS A 128 7.38 20.04 10.41
CA LYS A 128 5.97 19.95 10.82
C LYS A 128 5.01 20.00 9.62
N TYR A 129 5.31 20.87 8.67
CA TYR A 129 4.52 20.96 7.44
C TYR A 129 4.64 19.67 6.63
N LEU A 130 5.84 19.16 6.43
CA LEU A 130 6.05 17.89 5.71
C LEU A 130 5.35 16.73 6.42
N ALA A 131 5.41 16.64 7.75
CA ALA A 131 4.68 15.63 8.51
C ALA A 131 3.16 15.70 8.29
N LEU A 132 2.59 16.91 8.22
CA LEU A 132 1.19 17.12 7.90
C LEU A 132 0.84 16.60 6.49
N ARG A 133 1.69 16.90 5.49
CA ARG A 133 1.48 16.47 4.11
C ARG A 133 1.60 14.96 3.93
N ILE A 134 2.53 14.32 4.64
CA ILE A 134 2.60 12.85 4.68
C ILE A 134 1.33 12.26 5.31
N ASN A 135 0.86 12.84 6.42
CA ASN A 135 -0.35 12.36 7.09
C ASN A 135 -1.62 12.56 6.25
N GLN A 136 -1.63 13.53 5.34
CA GLN A 136 -2.70 13.80 4.37
C GLN A 136 -2.58 12.91 3.11
N GLY A 137 -1.48 12.17 2.94
CA GLY A 137 -1.23 11.35 1.76
C GLY A 137 -0.74 12.13 0.54
N GLU A 138 -0.38 13.41 0.71
CA GLU A 138 0.06 14.29 -0.37
C GLU A 138 1.58 14.19 -0.64
N LEU A 139 2.35 13.83 0.38
CA LEU A 139 3.79 13.62 0.29
C LEU A 139 4.12 12.16 0.62
N PRO A 140 4.84 11.42 -0.24
CA PRO A 140 5.31 10.08 0.07
C PRO A 140 6.17 10.07 1.34
N GLY A 141 5.84 9.21 2.28
CA GLY A 141 6.59 9.05 3.52
C GLY A 141 6.04 7.91 4.36
N ILE A 142 6.85 7.44 5.28
CA ILE A 142 6.49 6.32 6.17
C ILE A 142 6.78 6.67 7.62
N ARG A 143 6.19 5.93 8.53
CA ARG A 143 6.44 6.09 9.96
C ARG A 143 7.26 4.92 10.48
N LEU A 144 8.52 5.19 10.84
CA LEU A 144 9.44 4.22 11.43
C LEU A 144 9.76 4.65 12.87
N ASN A 145 9.67 3.70 13.82
CA ASN A 145 9.98 3.94 15.23
C ASN A 145 9.33 5.23 15.80
N SER A 146 8.06 5.46 15.44
CA SER A 146 7.28 6.64 15.82
C SER A 146 7.72 7.98 15.18
N MET A 147 8.70 7.98 14.30
CA MET A 147 9.14 9.15 13.53
C MET A 147 8.68 9.05 12.07
N TRP A 148 8.34 10.20 11.48
CA TRP A 148 8.11 10.29 10.05
C TRP A 148 9.45 10.37 9.32
N GLU A 149 9.56 9.60 8.24
CA GLU A 149 10.69 9.60 7.32
C GLU A 149 10.18 9.75 5.89
N THR A 150 10.97 10.42 5.07
CA THR A 150 10.74 10.62 3.63
C THR A 150 12.08 10.77 2.91
N SER A 151 12.10 10.74 1.59
CA SER A 151 13.30 10.96 0.81
C SER A 151 13.41 12.40 0.26
N PRO A 152 14.61 12.90 -0.04
CA PRO A 152 14.76 14.17 -0.77
C PRO A 152 14.02 14.16 -2.11
N ALA A 153 14.08 13.07 -2.86
CA ALA A 153 13.38 12.90 -4.14
C ALA A 153 11.86 13.07 -4.00
N ALA A 154 11.28 12.52 -2.93
CA ALA A 154 9.84 12.68 -2.64
C ALA A 154 9.47 14.15 -2.36
N ILE A 155 10.32 14.90 -1.65
CA ILE A 155 10.10 16.33 -1.39
C ILE A 155 10.17 17.13 -2.70
N TRP A 156 11.15 16.89 -3.55
CA TRP A 156 11.26 17.59 -4.84
C TRP A 156 10.07 17.29 -5.75
N LEU A 157 9.65 16.03 -5.83
CA LEU A 157 8.46 15.64 -6.59
C LEU A 157 7.20 16.36 -6.07
N TYR A 158 7.03 16.43 -4.75
CA TYR A 158 5.93 17.17 -4.13
C TYR A 158 5.95 18.64 -4.51
N GLN A 159 7.11 19.31 -4.42
CA GLN A 159 7.26 20.71 -4.82
C GLN A 159 6.94 20.93 -6.31
N GLU A 160 7.44 20.05 -7.18
CA GLU A 160 7.14 20.12 -8.62
C GLU A 160 5.64 20.00 -8.93
N ILE A 161 4.91 19.20 -8.19
CA ILE A 161 3.46 19.05 -8.34
C ILE A 161 2.75 20.31 -7.88
N MET A 162 3.12 20.84 -6.70
CA MET A 162 2.50 22.05 -6.14
C MET A 162 2.77 23.32 -6.97
N ASP A 163 3.92 23.39 -7.62
CA ASP A 163 4.26 24.55 -8.49
C ASP A 163 3.48 24.55 -9.82
N LYS A 164 2.81 23.43 -10.17
CA LYS A 164 2.00 23.31 -11.38
C LYS A 164 0.50 23.54 -11.17
N GLU A 165 0.05 23.62 -9.93
CA GLU A 165 -1.32 23.94 -9.55
C GLU A 165 -1.51 25.45 -9.35
#